data_ecaa2b9d7e1657232ec09ca30d1b2469
#
_entry.id   ecaa2b9d7e1657232ec09ca30d1b2469
#
_cell.length_a   1.000
_cell.length_b   1.000
_cell.length_c   1.000
_cell.angle_alpha   90.00
_cell.angle_beta   90.00
_cell.angle_gamma   90.00
#
_symmetry.space_group_name_H-M   'P 1'
#
loop_
_entity.id
_entity.type
_entity.pdbx_description
1 polymer ?
#
loop_
_entity_poly.entity_id
_entity_poly.type
_entity_poly.pdbx_seq_one_letter_code
_entity_poly.pdbx_strand_id
1 'polypeptide(L)'
;MNIRSHNGLFFEFTAHFLALAAVFAALTVIFSAPSIGQTRDRTARLADSEAGAVRRPPLVIVDPGHGGADGGAVAPDGTCEKDINLATAETLSALFTSYGYECVMTRDDDTMPSDGSSASKKLADLRARVKMTDGRDCVFISVHQNKFPQAECSGTQVYYSGNDARSARLAEKIRSVCAGYLQPGNVRQTKRAGSEIYVLDRCRCPAVLVECGFLSNPAELEKLKTEEYRKKLAAVIFASFTEYEAEEEEKYEEQNGLRLQ
;
A
#
# COMPACT_ATOMS: atom_id res chain seq x y z
N MET A 1 18.27 19.19 -44.28
CA MET A 1 18.81 19.66 -42.99
C MET A 1 17.61 20.09 -42.14
N ASN A 2 17.05 19.14 -41.38
CA ASN A 2 15.79 19.35 -40.62
C ASN A 2 16.11 19.29 -39.14
N ILE A 3 16.07 20.43 -38.51
CA ILE A 3 16.16 20.59 -37.06
C ILE A 3 14.75 20.35 -36.51
N ARG A 4 14.49 19.17 -35.96
CA ARG A 4 13.27 18.89 -35.19
C ARG A 4 13.52 19.13 -33.70
N SER A 5 12.66 19.89 -33.13
CA SER A 5 12.63 20.51 -31.82
C SER A 5 12.76 19.55 -30.64
N HIS A 6 13.71 19.85 -29.74
CA HIS A 6 13.90 19.24 -28.41
C HIS A 6 12.97 19.80 -27.33
N ASN A 7 11.88 20.49 -27.69
CA ASN A 7 11.07 21.24 -26.72
C ASN A 7 9.97 20.43 -26.01
N GLY A 8 9.69 19.20 -26.43
CA GLY A 8 8.64 18.38 -25.79
C GLY A 8 9.08 17.73 -24.49
N LEU A 9 10.33 17.26 -24.41
CA LEU A 9 10.84 16.59 -23.21
C LEU A 9 11.09 17.53 -22.02
N PHE A 10 11.40 18.80 -22.30
CA PHE A 10 11.67 19.79 -21.23
C PHE A 10 10.38 20.22 -20.49
N PHE A 11 9.23 20.21 -21.15
CA PHE A 11 7.94 20.60 -20.53
C PHE A 11 7.38 19.52 -19.62
N GLU A 12 7.55 18.25 -19.93
CA GLU A 12 7.13 17.15 -19.05
C GLU A 12 8.01 17.04 -17.80
N PHE A 13 9.33 17.25 -17.91
CA PHE A 13 10.24 17.27 -16.76
C PHE A 13 9.95 18.40 -15.77
N THR A 14 9.55 19.58 -16.26
CA THR A 14 9.22 20.73 -15.38
C THR A 14 7.91 20.53 -14.64
N ALA A 15 6.89 19.92 -15.23
CA ALA A 15 5.62 19.64 -14.57
C ALA A 15 5.78 18.61 -13.42
N HIS A 16 6.59 17.58 -13.63
CA HIS A 16 6.87 16.57 -12.59
C HIS A 16 7.76 17.12 -11.47
N PHE A 17 8.70 18.01 -11.78
CA PHE A 17 9.53 18.67 -10.77
C PHE A 17 8.75 19.64 -9.90
N LEU A 18 7.74 20.31 -10.44
CA LEU A 18 6.85 21.22 -9.71
C LEU A 18 5.89 20.42 -8.79
N ALA A 19 5.42 19.25 -9.21
CA ALA A 19 4.61 18.37 -8.36
C ALA A 19 5.42 17.82 -7.18
N LEU A 20 6.66 17.43 -7.40
CA LEU A 20 7.56 16.94 -6.34
C LEU A 20 7.96 18.08 -5.38
N ALA A 21 8.18 19.29 -5.89
CA ALA A 21 8.47 20.49 -5.09
C ALA A 21 7.26 20.91 -4.25
N ALA A 22 6.02 20.73 -4.74
CA ALA A 22 4.80 21.00 -3.97
C ALA A 22 4.63 20.01 -2.81
N VAL A 23 4.98 18.74 -2.99
CA VAL A 23 4.98 17.74 -1.91
C VAL A 23 6.06 18.05 -0.87
N PHE A 24 7.26 18.50 -1.30
CA PHE A 24 8.33 18.93 -0.36
C PHE A 24 8.00 20.26 0.34
N ALA A 25 7.36 21.21 -0.32
CA ALA A 25 6.93 22.47 0.28
C ALA A 25 5.80 22.26 1.30
N ALA A 26 4.88 21.33 1.06
CA ALA A 26 3.88 20.93 2.04
C ALA A 26 4.50 20.31 3.31
N LEU A 27 5.59 19.57 3.18
CA LEU A 27 6.34 18.99 4.30
C LEU A 27 7.06 20.05 5.16
N THR A 28 7.49 21.18 4.61
CA THR A 28 8.18 22.23 5.37
C THR A 28 7.23 23.21 6.09
N VAL A 29 5.99 23.34 5.64
CA VAL A 29 4.99 24.21 6.30
C VAL A 29 4.42 23.58 7.57
N ILE A 30 4.44 22.25 7.71
CA ILE A 30 3.91 21.54 8.89
C ILE A 30 4.80 21.68 10.12
N PHE A 31 6.09 22.03 9.96
CA PHE A 31 7.04 22.17 11.09
C PHE A 31 7.06 23.57 11.75
N SER A 32 6.25 24.53 11.29
CA SER A 32 6.27 25.91 11.78
C SER A 32 4.92 26.44 12.29
N ALA A 33 3.91 25.63 12.51
CA ALA A 33 2.65 26.08 13.04
C ALA A 33 2.65 26.14 14.58
N PRO A 34 2.28 27.29 15.21
CA PRO A 34 2.12 27.37 16.66
C PRO A 34 0.89 26.56 17.11
N SER A 35 0.99 25.96 18.29
CA SER A 35 -0.07 25.22 18.98
C SER A 35 -1.34 26.07 19.14
N ILE A 36 -2.37 25.79 18.38
CA ILE A 36 -3.72 26.32 18.58
C ILE A 36 -4.53 25.31 19.36
N GLY A 37 -4.50 25.44 20.67
CA GLY A 37 -5.48 24.85 21.57
C GLY A 37 -6.76 25.72 21.58
N GLN A 38 -7.92 25.07 21.63
CA GLN A 38 -9.22 25.60 21.99
C GLN A 38 -10.00 26.48 20.99
N THR A 39 -10.37 25.93 19.84
CA THR A 39 -11.56 26.41 19.11
C THR A 39 -12.38 25.26 18.47
N ARG A 40 -12.18 24.05 18.90
CA ARG A 40 -12.75 22.84 18.25
C ARG A 40 -14.22 22.53 18.58
N ASP A 41 -14.83 23.20 19.57
CA ASP A 41 -16.14 22.79 20.10
C ASP A 41 -17.35 23.62 19.63
N ARG A 42 -17.10 24.71 18.86
CA ARG A 42 -18.20 25.56 18.38
C ARG A 42 -18.52 25.43 16.88
N THR A 43 -17.55 24.98 16.09
CA THR A 43 -17.74 24.73 14.65
C THR A 43 -18.30 23.33 14.34
N ALA A 44 -18.15 22.37 15.24
CA ALA A 44 -18.66 21.02 15.04
C ALA A 44 -20.20 20.92 15.08
N ARG A 45 -20.90 21.86 15.75
CA ARG A 45 -22.37 21.83 15.88
C ARG A 45 -23.14 22.58 14.77
N LEU A 46 -22.47 23.33 13.93
CA LEU A 46 -23.10 24.03 12.80
C LEU A 46 -22.89 23.31 11.46
N ALA A 47 -22.03 22.28 11.41
CA ALA A 47 -21.76 21.48 10.23
C ALA A 47 -22.71 20.28 10.04
N ASP A 48 -23.53 19.97 11.05
CA ASP A 48 -24.36 18.74 11.03
C ASP A 48 -25.71 18.88 10.30
N SER A 49 -26.02 20.04 9.70
CA SER A 49 -27.34 20.20 9.08
C SER A 49 -27.36 20.48 7.56
N GLU A 50 -26.24 20.65 6.90
CA GLU A 50 -26.19 20.89 5.43
C GLU A 50 -24.93 20.37 4.71
N ALA A 51 -24.08 19.58 5.35
CA ALA A 51 -22.94 18.99 4.67
C ALA A 51 -23.39 17.70 3.94
N GLY A 52 -23.38 17.71 2.63
CA GLY A 52 -23.44 16.48 1.85
C GLY A 52 -22.49 15.44 2.44
N ALA A 53 -22.92 14.19 2.50
CA ALA A 53 -22.21 13.10 3.21
C ALA A 53 -20.75 13.02 2.74
N VAL A 54 -19.83 13.55 3.53
CA VAL A 54 -18.39 13.42 3.28
C VAL A 54 -18.04 11.93 3.48
N ARG A 55 -17.50 11.31 2.45
CA ARG A 55 -17.01 9.93 2.55
C ARG A 55 -15.89 9.87 3.59
N ARG A 56 -15.99 8.97 4.54
CA ARG A 56 -14.89 8.72 5.47
C ARG A 56 -13.84 7.84 4.78
N PRO A 57 -12.55 8.13 4.94
CA PRO A 57 -11.50 7.22 4.47
C PRO A 57 -11.68 5.82 5.09
N PRO A 58 -11.45 4.74 4.33
CA PRO A 58 -11.57 3.39 4.84
C PRO A 58 -10.49 3.10 5.89
N LEU A 59 -10.76 2.15 6.77
CA LEU A 59 -9.72 1.54 7.60
C LEU A 59 -8.68 0.86 6.71
N VAL A 60 -7.39 1.15 6.92
CA VAL A 60 -6.32 0.44 6.23
C VAL A 60 -5.82 -0.70 7.10
N ILE A 61 -5.85 -1.92 6.56
CA ILE A 61 -5.30 -3.11 7.20
C ILE A 61 -4.01 -3.47 6.48
N VAL A 62 -2.88 -3.28 7.15
CA VAL A 62 -1.57 -3.67 6.65
C VAL A 62 -1.23 -5.06 7.18
N ASP A 63 -0.94 -5.98 6.27
CA ASP A 63 -0.71 -7.39 6.59
C ASP A 63 0.74 -7.79 6.27
N PRO A 64 1.66 -7.80 7.27
CA PRO A 64 2.97 -8.40 7.07
C PRO A 64 2.83 -9.91 6.96
N GLY A 65 3.02 -10.45 5.76
CA GLY A 65 2.89 -11.88 5.50
C GLY A 65 3.79 -12.73 6.40
N HIS A 66 3.38 -13.99 6.64
CA HIS A 66 4.09 -14.94 7.51
C HIS A 66 4.22 -14.46 8.96
N GLY A 67 5.13 -15.06 9.74
CA GLY A 67 5.40 -14.70 11.14
C GLY A 67 5.61 -15.91 12.03
N GLY A 68 6.27 -15.75 13.17
CA GLY A 68 6.56 -16.82 14.12
C GLY A 68 7.27 -18.01 13.48
N ALA A 69 6.66 -19.17 13.55
CA ALA A 69 7.19 -20.41 12.99
C ALA A 69 7.12 -20.47 11.44
N ASP A 70 6.30 -19.64 10.80
CA ASP A 70 6.26 -19.52 9.33
C ASP A 70 7.23 -18.41 8.89
N GLY A 71 8.43 -18.80 8.49
CA GLY A 71 9.46 -17.87 7.99
C GLY A 71 9.16 -17.29 6.60
N GLY A 72 8.18 -17.84 5.87
CA GLY A 72 7.99 -17.57 4.45
C GLY A 72 9.13 -18.12 3.60
N ALA A 73 9.46 -17.48 2.51
CA ALA A 73 10.64 -17.78 1.72
C ALA A 73 11.91 -17.45 2.52
N VAL A 74 12.93 -18.31 2.36
CA VAL A 74 14.25 -18.09 2.98
C VAL A 74 15.28 -17.91 1.87
N ALA A 75 16.01 -16.81 1.92
CA ALA A 75 17.09 -16.51 1.00
C ALA A 75 18.30 -17.43 1.22
N PRO A 76 19.25 -17.54 0.27
CA PRO A 76 20.44 -18.38 0.42
C PRO A 76 21.33 -18.01 1.62
N ASP A 77 21.30 -16.77 2.08
CA ASP A 77 22.04 -16.29 3.25
C ASP A 77 21.30 -16.48 4.58
N GLY A 78 20.11 -17.09 4.55
CA GLY A 78 19.28 -17.33 5.74
C GLY A 78 18.29 -16.21 6.06
N THR A 79 18.27 -15.12 5.30
CA THR A 79 17.28 -14.03 5.49
C THR A 79 15.86 -14.56 5.27
N CYS A 80 14.99 -14.38 6.25
CA CYS A 80 13.60 -14.81 6.18
C CYS A 80 12.70 -13.69 5.60
N GLU A 81 11.74 -14.09 4.79
CA GLU A 81 10.73 -13.21 4.22
C GLU A 81 9.94 -12.44 5.30
N LYS A 82 9.53 -13.13 6.35
CA LYS A 82 8.72 -12.59 7.45
C LYS A 82 9.32 -11.32 8.09
N ASP A 83 10.65 -11.25 8.17
CA ASP A 83 11.37 -10.15 8.83
C ASP A 83 11.36 -8.90 7.95
N ILE A 84 11.55 -9.07 6.64
CA ILE A 84 11.47 -7.98 5.66
C ILE A 84 10.02 -7.48 5.54
N ASN A 85 9.05 -8.40 5.55
CA ASN A 85 7.62 -8.08 5.50
C ASN A 85 7.23 -7.21 6.70
N LEU A 86 7.62 -7.61 7.92
CA LEU A 86 7.32 -6.86 9.14
C LEU A 86 7.91 -5.46 9.09
N ALA A 87 9.21 -5.35 8.83
CA ALA A 87 9.90 -4.05 8.81
C ALA A 87 9.35 -3.09 7.73
N THR A 88 8.91 -3.62 6.57
CA THR A 88 8.28 -2.82 5.52
C THR A 88 6.87 -2.40 5.93
N ALA A 89 6.09 -3.29 6.53
CA ALA A 89 4.73 -3.04 6.98
C ALA A 89 4.67 -2.04 8.14
N GLU A 90 5.62 -2.10 9.08
CA GLU A 90 5.75 -1.10 10.16
C GLU A 90 5.94 0.32 9.60
N THR A 91 6.83 0.46 8.62
CA THR A 91 7.05 1.76 7.95
C THR A 91 5.79 2.21 7.22
N LEU A 92 5.10 1.30 6.52
CA LEU A 92 3.87 1.60 5.79
C LEU A 92 2.73 2.01 6.74
N SER A 93 2.55 1.30 7.84
CA SER A 93 1.56 1.62 8.88
C SER A 93 1.84 2.98 9.53
N ALA A 94 3.11 3.29 9.81
CA ALA A 94 3.52 4.59 10.34
C ALA A 94 3.19 5.74 9.36
N LEU A 95 3.38 5.55 8.06
CA LEU A 95 2.99 6.53 7.04
C LEU A 95 1.48 6.75 7.07
N PHE A 96 0.66 5.70 7.00
CA PHE A 96 -0.80 5.82 7.06
C PHE A 96 -1.25 6.61 8.30
N THR A 97 -0.77 6.22 9.47
CA THR A 97 -1.13 6.88 10.74
C THR A 97 -0.69 8.34 10.78
N SER A 98 0.52 8.66 10.29
CA SER A 98 1.04 10.03 10.25
C SER A 98 0.24 10.95 9.33
N TYR A 99 -0.41 10.41 8.32
CA TYR A 99 -1.28 11.14 7.39
C TYR A 99 -2.77 11.09 7.78
N GLY A 100 -3.09 10.59 8.97
CA GLY A 100 -4.43 10.65 9.56
C GLY A 100 -5.38 9.52 9.14
N TYR A 101 -4.89 8.48 8.48
CA TYR A 101 -5.67 7.27 8.22
C TYR A 101 -5.76 6.41 9.48
N GLU A 102 -6.91 5.82 9.72
CA GLU A 102 -7.02 4.71 10.66
C GLU A 102 -6.30 3.50 10.06
N CYS A 103 -5.29 2.99 10.75
CA CYS A 103 -4.46 1.90 10.26
C CYS A 103 -4.22 0.88 11.36
N VAL A 104 -4.38 -0.40 11.02
CA VAL A 104 -4.06 -1.53 11.90
C VAL A 104 -3.19 -2.53 11.16
N MET A 105 -2.32 -3.22 11.90
CA MET A 105 -1.51 -4.32 11.37
C MET A 105 -2.11 -5.65 11.80
N THR A 106 -2.00 -6.69 10.95
CA THR A 106 -2.44 -8.05 11.31
C THR A 106 -1.52 -8.70 12.35
N ARG A 107 -0.26 -8.29 12.40
CA ARG A 107 0.73 -8.52 13.46
C ARG A 107 1.72 -7.35 13.48
N ASP A 108 2.22 -7.03 14.65
CA ASP A 108 3.21 -5.98 14.92
C ASP A 108 4.50 -6.52 15.56
N ASP A 109 4.62 -7.83 15.63
CA ASP A 109 5.79 -8.56 16.12
C ASP A 109 6.04 -9.84 15.31
N ASP A 110 7.03 -10.66 15.73
CA ASP A 110 7.31 -11.95 15.10
C ASP A 110 6.38 -13.05 15.64
N THR A 111 5.09 -12.84 15.57
CA THR A 111 4.08 -13.84 15.90
C THR A 111 3.29 -14.31 14.67
N MET A 112 2.58 -15.40 14.85
CA MET A 112 1.61 -15.92 13.89
C MET A 112 0.23 -15.67 14.48
N PRO A 113 -0.58 -14.74 13.93
CA PRO A 113 -1.96 -14.56 14.34
C PRO A 113 -2.73 -15.89 14.37
N SER A 114 -3.68 -16.04 15.28
CA SER A 114 -4.50 -17.23 15.32
C SER A 114 -5.89 -16.93 15.86
N ASP A 115 -6.91 -17.42 15.18
CA ASP A 115 -8.30 -17.35 15.63
C ASP A 115 -8.73 -18.60 16.43
N GLY A 116 -7.82 -19.56 16.63
CA GLY A 116 -8.09 -20.83 17.30
C GLY A 116 -9.02 -21.78 16.54
N SER A 117 -9.41 -21.45 15.31
CA SER A 117 -10.44 -22.15 14.54
C SER A 117 -9.97 -23.45 13.87
N SER A 118 -8.66 -23.77 13.91
CA SER A 118 -8.10 -24.90 13.18
C SER A 118 -6.93 -25.55 13.91
N ALA A 119 -6.83 -26.88 13.82
CA ALA A 119 -5.63 -27.63 14.24
C ALA A 119 -4.41 -27.29 13.37
N SER A 120 -4.60 -26.83 12.14
CA SER A 120 -3.53 -26.27 11.31
C SER A 120 -3.27 -24.84 11.71
N LYS A 121 -2.10 -24.58 12.32
CA LYS A 121 -1.67 -23.24 12.72
C LYS A 121 -1.67 -22.26 11.55
N LYS A 122 -1.22 -22.69 10.37
CA LYS A 122 -1.21 -21.85 9.17
C LYS A 122 -2.62 -21.45 8.73
N LEU A 123 -3.59 -22.36 8.78
CA LEU A 123 -4.96 -22.04 8.40
C LEU A 123 -5.62 -21.14 9.45
N ALA A 124 -5.35 -21.32 10.73
CA ALA A 124 -5.84 -20.45 11.81
C ALA A 124 -5.27 -19.02 11.66
N ASP A 125 -3.98 -18.89 11.30
CA ASP A 125 -3.33 -17.61 10.99
C ASP A 125 -4.02 -16.90 9.81
N LEU A 126 -4.14 -17.58 8.68
CA LEU A 126 -4.77 -16.99 7.49
C LEU A 126 -6.23 -16.55 7.76
N ARG A 127 -6.98 -17.32 8.53
CA ARG A 127 -8.34 -16.96 8.95
C ARG A 127 -8.36 -15.75 9.88
N ALA A 128 -7.44 -15.67 10.84
CA ALA A 128 -7.32 -14.53 11.74
C ALA A 128 -7.08 -13.23 10.97
N ARG A 129 -6.19 -13.25 9.96
CA ARG A 129 -5.91 -12.10 9.08
C ARG A 129 -7.16 -11.65 8.32
N VAL A 130 -7.86 -12.56 7.65
CA VAL A 130 -9.10 -12.25 6.93
C VAL A 130 -10.19 -11.74 7.85
N LYS A 131 -10.34 -12.32 9.05
CA LYS A 131 -11.35 -11.91 10.03
C LYS A 131 -11.24 -10.44 10.43
N MET A 132 -10.06 -9.84 10.34
CA MET A 132 -9.89 -8.40 10.60
C MET A 132 -10.62 -7.52 9.60
N THR A 133 -10.99 -8.04 8.42
CA THR A 133 -11.74 -7.32 7.39
C THR A 133 -13.26 -7.43 7.55
N ASP A 134 -13.76 -8.34 8.41
CA ASP A 134 -15.17 -8.67 8.50
C ASP A 134 -16.02 -7.49 8.99
N GLY A 135 -17.05 -7.15 8.21
CA GLY A 135 -18.02 -6.10 8.56
C GLY A 135 -17.46 -4.69 8.61
N ARG A 136 -16.29 -4.44 8.01
CA ARG A 136 -15.61 -3.14 8.01
C ARG A 136 -15.53 -2.56 6.59
N ASP A 137 -15.69 -1.25 6.49
CA ASP A 137 -15.24 -0.51 5.32
C ASP A 137 -13.72 -0.35 5.43
N CYS A 138 -12.99 -1.20 4.71
CA CYS A 138 -11.54 -1.27 4.82
C CYS A 138 -10.88 -1.54 3.47
N VAL A 139 -9.57 -1.31 3.44
CA VAL A 139 -8.65 -1.77 2.37
C VAL A 139 -7.59 -2.66 3.00
N PHE A 140 -7.32 -3.81 2.39
CA PHE A 140 -6.34 -4.78 2.86
C PHE A 140 -5.11 -4.79 1.97
N ILE A 141 -3.93 -4.53 2.55
CA ILE A 141 -2.65 -4.48 1.84
C ILE A 141 -1.68 -5.47 2.49
N SER A 142 -1.46 -6.61 1.83
CA SER A 142 -0.52 -7.63 2.28
C SER A 142 0.86 -7.40 1.67
N VAL A 143 1.90 -7.46 2.50
CA VAL A 143 3.31 -7.23 2.13
C VAL A 143 4.06 -8.55 2.18
N HIS A 144 4.67 -8.92 1.07
CA HIS A 144 5.38 -10.17 0.85
C HIS A 144 6.69 -9.98 0.07
N GLN A 145 7.50 -11.04 0.03
CA GLN A 145 8.67 -11.15 -0.84
C GLN A 145 8.61 -12.45 -1.63
N ASN A 146 8.88 -12.34 -2.91
CA ASN A 146 8.84 -13.49 -3.82
C ASN A 146 10.11 -14.34 -3.76
N LYS A 147 10.01 -15.57 -4.22
CA LYS A 147 11.15 -16.47 -4.44
C LYS A 147 10.87 -17.38 -5.63
N PHE A 148 11.78 -17.39 -6.59
CA PHE A 148 11.69 -18.28 -7.75
C PHE A 148 13.01 -19.05 -7.94
N PRO A 149 12.97 -20.22 -8.60
CA PRO A 149 14.19 -20.95 -8.96
C PRO A 149 15.15 -20.15 -9.85
N GLN A 150 14.59 -19.27 -10.69
CA GLN A 150 15.35 -18.41 -11.60
C GLN A 150 15.81 -17.15 -10.85
N ALA A 151 17.10 -17.05 -10.59
CA ALA A 151 17.70 -15.95 -9.83
C ALA A 151 17.65 -14.59 -10.55
N GLU A 152 17.44 -14.58 -11.86
CA GLU A 152 17.26 -13.37 -12.67
C GLU A 152 15.88 -12.73 -12.53
N CYS A 153 14.90 -13.43 -11.96
CA CYS A 153 13.58 -12.86 -11.68
C CYS A 153 13.71 -11.67 -10.73
N SER A 154 13.10 -10.56 -11.11
CA SER A 154 13.16 -9.31 -10.35
C SER A 154 11.89 -8.46 -10.50
N GLY A 155 11.75 -7.45 -9.66
CA GLY A 155 10.70 -6.44 -9.72
C GLY A 155 9.42 -6.81 -8.95
N THR A 156 8.77 -5.79 -8.44
CA THR A 156 7.51 -5.92 -7.70
C THR A 156 6.42 -6.59 -8.54
N GLN A 157 5.72 -7.55 -7.97
CA GLN A 157 4.56 -8.21 -8.55
C GLN A 157 3.34 -7.96 -7.65
N VAL A 158 2.25 -7.42 -8.19
CA VAL A 158 1.04 -7.17 -7.40
C VAL A 158 -0.06 -8.14 -7.80
N TYR A 159 -0.60 -8.84 -6.79
CA TYR A 159 -1.80 -9.66 -6.90
C TYR A 159 -2.99 -8.92 -6.30
N TYR A 160 -4.19 -9.17 -6.82
CA TYR A 160 -5.40 -8.52 -6.34
C TYR A 160 -6.56 -9.51 -6.18
N SER A 161 -7.44 -9.24 -5.22
CA SER A 161 -8.65 -10.00 -4.98
C SER A 161 -9.63 -9.82 -6.14
N GLY A 162 -10.26 -10.90 -6.55
CA GLY A 162 -11.37 -10.87 -7.52
C GLY A 162 -12.73 -10.57 -6.90
N ASN A 163 -12.81 -10.41 -5.57
CA ASN A 163 -14.08 -10.25 -4.86
C ASN A 163 -14.59 -8.80 -4.82
N ASP A 164 -13.70 -7.84 -5.05
CA ASP A 164 -14.01 -6.42 -5.15
C ASP A 164 -13.27 -5.81 -6.35
N ALA A 165 -14.00 -5.20 -7.27
CA ALA A 165 -13.43 -4.62 -8.50
C ALA A 165 -12.43 -3.48 -8.23
N ARG A 166 -12.53 -2.83 -7.07
CA ARG A 166 -11.61 -1.78 -6.63
C ARG A 166 -10.20 -2.32 -6.40
N SER A 167 -10.06 -3.61 -6.07
CA SER A 167 -8.76 -4.27 -5.87
C SER A 167 -7.85 -4.18 -7.10
N ALA A 168 -8.41 -4.35 -8.29
CA ALA A 168 -7.64 -4.28 -9.55
C ALA A 168 -7.10 -2.86 -9.80
N ARG A 169 -7.88 -1.82 -9.45
CA ARG A 169 -7.43 -0.42 -9.58
C ARG A 169 -6.30 -0.10 -8.62
N LEU A 170 -6.45 -0.47 -7.35
CA LEU A 170 -5.39 -0.31 -6.36
C LEU A 170 -4.10 -1.04 -6.78
N ALA A 171 -4.21 -2.29 -7.23
CA ALA A 171 -3.07 -3.07 -7.70
C ALA A 171 -2.35 -2.40 -8.88
N GLU A 172 -3.10 -1.90 -9.86
CA GLU A 172 -2.54 -1.21 -11.02
C GLU A 172 -1.88 0.12 -10.62
N LYS A 173 -2.44 0.85 -9.67
CA LYS A 173 -1.84 2.05 -9.12
C LYS A 173 -0.50 1.73 -8.47
N ILE A 174 -0.43 0.71 -7.59
CA ILE A 174 0.83 0.28 -6.95
C ILE A 174 1.85 -0.13 -8.01
N ARG A 175 1.45 -0.93 -9.00
CA ARG A 175 2.33 -1.36 -10.09
C ARG A 175 2.91 -0.17 -10.85
N SER A 176 2.06 0.77 -11.26
CA SER A 176 2.48 1.92 -12.11
C SER A 176 3.40 2.87 -11.36
N VAL A 177 3.08 3.21 -10.12
CA VAL A 177 3.92 4.10 -9.30
C VAL A 177 5.25 3.42 -8.97
N CYS A 178 5.23 2.12 -8.62
CA CYS A 178 6.46 1.36 -8.38
C CYS A 178 7.36 1.32 -9.62
N ALA A 179 6.81 1.01 -10.79
CA ALA A 179 7.57 0.99 -12.05
C ALA A 179 8.08 2.39 -12.44
N GLY A 180 7.30 3.43 -12.19
CA GLY A 180 7.68 4.80 -12.53
C GLY A 180 8.80 5.38 -11.65
N TYR A 181 8.75 5.15 -10.34
CA TYR A 181 9.61 5.86 -9.40
C TYR A 181 10.70 5.01 -8.73
N LEU A 182 10.47 3.71 -8.57
CA LEU A 182 11.40 2.84 -7.83
C LEU A 182 12.08 1.79 -8.69
N GLN A 183 11.36 1.24 -9.66
CA GLN A 183 11.80 0.11 -10.49
C GLN A 183 11.50 0.34 -11.98
N PRO A 184 12.14 1.30 -12.64
CA PRO A 184 11.78 1.72 -14.02
C PRO A 184 11.92 0.62 -15.07
N GLY A 185 12.64 -0.47 -14.78
CA GLY A 185 12.74 -1.66 -15.63
C GLY A 185 11.68 -2.73 -15.35
N ASN A 186 10.79 -2.53 -14.39
CA ASN A 186 9.78 -3.51 -14.03
C ASN A 186 8.61 -3.51 -15.03
N VAL A 187 8.50 -4.58 -15.80
CA VAL A 187 7.45 -4.78 -16.82
C VAL A 187 6.34 -5.73 -16.37
N ARG A 188 6.36 -6.15 -15.09
CA ARG A 188 5.36 -7.09 -14.55
C ARG A 188 3.98 -6.45 -14.56
N GLN A 189 2.99 -7.25 -14.94
CA GLN A 189 1.58 -6.86 -14.92
C GLN A 189 0.93 -7.30 -13.61
N THR A 190 -0.12 -6.61 -13.18
CA THR A 190 -0.95 -7.06 -12.05
C THR A 190 -1.60 -8.41 -12.36
N LYS A 191 -1.88 -9.21 -11.34
CA LYS A 191 -2.50 -10.53 -11.50
C LYS A 191 -3.68 -10.68 -10.55
N ARG A 192 -4.80 -11.17 -11.09
CA ARG A 192 -5.89 -11.63 -10.24
C ARG A 192 -5.45 -12.88 -9.48
N ALA A 193 -5.62 -12.86 -8.17
CA ALA A 193 -5.35 -14.02 -7.32
C ALA A 193 -6.37 -15.14 -7.57
N GLY A 194 -5.90 -16.39 -7.55
CA GLY A 194 -6.72 -17.56 -7.43
C GLY A 194 -6.88 -17.98 -5.95
N SER A 195 -7.43 -19.17 -5.75
CA SER A 195 -7.66 -19.74 -4.41
C SER A 195 -6.37 -20.09 -3.65
N GLU A 196 -5.23 -20.09 -4.32
CA GLU A 196 -3.90 -20.33 -3.73
C GLU A 196 -3.46 -19.18 -2.82
N ILE A 197 -3.95 -17.96 -3.04
CA ILE A 197 -3.71 -16.82 -2.15
C ILE A 197 -4.93 -16.63 -1.25
N TYR A 198 -4.97 -17.39 -0.17
CA TYR A 198 -6.13 -17.53 0.72
C TYR A 198 -6.69 -16.18 1.19
N VAL A 199 -5.84 -15.24 1.62
CA VAL A 199 -6.29 -13.94 2.12
C VAL A 199 -7.03 -13.15 1.03
N LEU A 200 -6.52 -13.11 -0.19
CA LEU A 200 -7.17 -12.43 -1.30
C LEU A 200 -8.44 -13.14 -1.79
N ASP A 201 -8.47 -14.47 -1.71
CA ASP A 201 -9.66 -15.26 -2.08
C ASP A 201 -10.82 -15.03 -1.09
N ARG A 202 -10.52 -14.71 0.16
CA ARG A 202 -11.53 -14.58 1.22
C ARG A 202 -11.90 -13.15 1.60
N CYS A 203 -11.02 -12.17 1.42
CA CYS A 203 -11.35 -10.76 1.67
C CYS A 203 -12.52 -10.30 0.80
N ARG A 204 -13.43 -9.51 1.39
CA ARG A 204 -14.60 -8.93 0.73
C ARG A 204 -14.49 -7.43 0.50
N CYS A 205 -13.39 -6.82 0.90
CA CYS A 205 -13.01 -5.44 0.66
C CYS A 205 -11.96 -5.35 -0.46
N PRO A 206 -11.59 -4.15 -0.93
CA PRO A 206 -10.43 -3.97 -1.79
C PRO A 206 -9.20 -4.59 -1.14
N ALA A 207 -8.57 -5.56 -1.81
CA ALA A 207 -7.46 -6.31 -1.23
C ALA A 207 -6.37 -6.60 -2.27
N VAL A 208 -5.13 -6.35 -1.89
CA VAL A 208 -3.94 -6.60 -2.70
C VAL A 208 -2.86 -7.31 -1.89
N LEU A 209 -2.01 -8.08 -2.58
CA LEU A 209 -0.78 -8.64 -2.07
C LEU A 209 0.38 -8.15 -2.93
N VAL A 210 1.34 -7.51 -2.29
CA VAL A 210 2.49 -6.89 -2.94
C VAL A 210 3.73 -7.74 -2.66
N GLU A 211 4.18 -8.46 -3.67
CA GLU A 211 5.49 -9.11 -3.70
C GLU A 211 6.53 -8.03 -4.04
N CYS A 212 7.19 -7.47 -3.04
CA CYS A 212 8.02 -6.27 -3.17
C CYS A 212 9.30 -6.49 -3.99
N GLY A 213 9.79 -7.73 -4.06
CA GLY A 213 10.97 -8.16 -4.81
C GLY A 213 11.26 -9.63 -4.61
N PHE A 214 12.37 -10.13 -5.13
CA PHE A 214 12.70 -11.55 -5.14
C PHE A 214 13.90 -11.85 -4.21
N LEU A 215 13.68 -12.66 -3.17
CA LEU A 215 14.74 -13.13 -2.28
C LEU A 215 15.73 -14.07 -2.98
N SER A 216 15.35 -14.65 -4.12
CA SER A 216 16.21 -15.47 -4.96
C SER A 216 17.15 -14.65 -5.85
N ASN A 217 16.89 -13.35 -6.02
CA ASN A 217 17.72 -12.44 -6.79
C ASN A 217 18.73 -11.74 -5.88
N PRO A 218 20.06 -11.97 -6.04
CA PRO A 218 21.05 -11.39 -5.12
C PRO A 218 21.02 -9.86 -5.05
N ALA A 219 20.81 -9.19 -6.19
CA ALA A 219 20.77 -7.73 -6.23
C ALA A 219 19.52 -7.14 -5.56
N GLU A 220 18.37 -7.83 -5.65
CA GLU A 220 17.16 -7.42 -4.93
C GLU A 220 17.25 -7.76 -3.45
N LEU A 221 17.76 -8.94 -3.09
CA LEU A 221 17.98 -9.33 -1.69
C LEU A 221 18.81 -8.28 -0.94
N GLU A 222 19.93 -7.85 -1.51
CA GLU A 222 20.77 -6.82 -0.88
C GLU A 222 20.00 -5.49 -0.68
N LYS A 223 19.17 -5.08 -1.63
CA LYS A 223 18.32 -3.89 -1.47
C LYS A 223 17.26 -4.10 -0.38
N LEU A 224 16.53 -5.22 -0.42
CA LEU A 224 15.44 -5.54 0.51
C LEU A 224 15.91 -5.62 1.97
N LYS A 225 17.16 -6.00 2.21
CA LYS A 225 17.80 -5.99 3.52
C LYS A 225 18.05 -4.58 4.07
N THR A 226 18.12 -3.55 3.21
CA THR A 226 18.37 -2.18 3.64
C THR A 226 17.09 -1.49 4.12
N GLU A 227 17.18 -0.77 5.22
CA GLU A 227 16.08 0.06 5.73
C GLU A 227 15.67 1.13 4.71
N GLU A 228 16.64 1.75 4.04
CA GLU A 228 16.39 2.77 3.03
C GLU A 228 15.47 2.28 1.90
N TYR A 229 15.73 1.07 1.39
CA TYR A 229 14.92 0.53 0.29
C TYR A 229 13.52 0.12 0.75
N ARG A 230 13.40 -0.45 1.97
CA ARG A 230 12.10 -0.76 2.56
C ARG A 230 11.25 0.50 2.80
N LYS A 231 11.88 1.60 3.23
CA LYS A 231 11.21 2.92 3.34
C LYS A 231 10.72 3.42 1.98
N LYS A 232 11.50 3.25 0.91
CA LYS A 232 11.08 3.60 -0.45
C LYS A 232 9.91 2.75 -0.93
N LEU A 233 9.93 1.45 -0.66
CA LEU A 233 8.80 0.54 -0.96
C LEU A 233 7.53 0.97 -0.24
N ALA A 234 7.61 1.20 1.06
CA ALA A 234 6.49 1.67 1.87
C ALA A 234 5.94 3.01 1.35
N ALA A 235 6.82 3.96 1.01
CA ALA A 235 6.43 5.25 0.46
C ALA A 235 5.72 5.14 -0.90
N VAL A 236 6.19 4.25 -1.79
CA VAL A 236 5.56 3.98 -3.08
C VAL A 236 4.17 3.36 -2.89
N ILE A 237 4.03 2.38 -2.00
CA ILE A 237 2.72 1.75 -1.72
C ILE A 237 1.76 2.78 -1.12
N PHE A 238 2.22 3.59 -0.17
CA PHE A 238 1.43 4.66 0.44
C PHE A 238 0.98 5.71 -0.60
N ALA A 239 1.89 6.22 -1.43
CA ALA A 239 1.57 7.19 -2.47
C ALA A 239 0.55 6.61 -3.49
N SER A 240 0.71 5.33 -3.84
CA SER A 240 -0.24 4.64 -4.72
C SER A 240 -1.63 4.55 -4.11
N PHE A 241 -1.71 4.27 -2.81
CA PHE A 241 -2.97 4.24 -2.08
C PHE A 241 -3.62 5.63 -2.02
N THR A 242 -2.86 6.69 -1.75
CA THR A 242 -3.42 8.05 -1.69
C THR A 242 -3.97 8.52 -3.03
N GLU A 243 -3.29 8.18 -4.14
CA GLU A 243 -3.81 8.46 -5.48
C GLU A 243 -5.07 7.63 -5.79
N TYR A 244 -5.08 6.34 -5.41
CA TYR A 244 -6.25 5.49 -5.54
C TYR A 244 -7.44 6.03 -4.73
N GLU A 245 -7.21 6.44 -3.49
CA GLU A 245 -8.26 6.94 -2.60
C GLU A 245 -8.86 8.26 -3.10
N ALA A 246 -8.02 9.15 -3.66
CA ALA A 246 -8.50 10.37 -4.30
C ALA A 246 -9.42 10.08 -5.51
N GLU A 247 -9.10 9.06 -6.32
CA GLU A 247 -9.97 8.64 -7.43
C GLU A 247 -11.29 8.01 -6.95
N GLU A 248 -11.28 7.30 -5.83
CA GLU A 248 -12.51 6.74 -5.24
C GLU A 248 -13.40 7.83 -4.62
N GLU A 249 -12.79 8.87 -4.02
CA GLU A 249 -13.50 10.04 -3.52
C GLU A 249 -14.17 10.83 -4.65
N GLU A 250 -13.45 11.10 -5.75
CA GLU A 250 -14.02 11.75 -6.94
C GLU A 250 -15.24 10.99 -7.48
N LYS A 251 -15.14 9.66 -7.58
CA LYS A 251 -16.26 8.84 -8.04
C LYS A 251 -17.45 8.88 -7.09
N TYR A 252 -17.17 8.89 -5.78
CA TYR A 252 -18.19 9.00 -4.77
C TYR A 252 -18.94 10.34 -4.89
N GLU A 253 -18.20 11.45 -5.04
CA GLU A 253 -18.78 12.79 -5.24
C GLU A 253 -19.63 12.86 -6.52
N GLU A 254 -19.15 12.31 -7.64
CA GLU A 254 -19.88 12.26 -8.90
C GLU A 254 -21.19 11.47 -8.77
N GLN A 255 -21.14 10.29 -8.13
CA GLN A 255 -22.32 9.44 -7.94
C GLN A 255 -23.39 10.06 -7.04
N ASN A 256 -22.98 10.90 -6.09
CA ASN A 256 -23.88 11.56 -5.14
C ASN A 256 -24.24 13.00 -5.50
N GLY A 257 -23.77 13.50 -6.66
CA GLY A 257 -24.07 14.87 -7.13
C GLY A 257 -23.43 15.97 -6.26
N LEU A 258 -22.35 15.66 -5.56
CA LEU A 258 -21.67 16.55 -4.63
C LEU A 258 -20.63 17.46 -5.33
N ARG A 259 -20.26 17.16 -6.56
CA ARG A 259 -19.34 17.98 -7.35
C ARG A 259 -20.07 19.21 -7.82
N LEU A 260 -19.69 20.39 -7.32
CA LEU A 260 -20.13 21.68 -7.85
C LEU A 260 -19.59 21.83 -9.29
N GLN A 261 -20.49 22.10 -10.24
CA GLN A 261 -20.14 22.40 -11.63
C GLN A 261 -19.37 23.73 -11.74
#